data_70e3ef73735df7ba67092b31e9b03fa8
#
_entry.id   70e3ef73735df7ba67092b31e9b03fa8
#
_cell.length_a   1.000
_cell.length_b   1.000
_cell.length_c   1.000
_cell.angle_alpha   90.00
_cell.angle_beta   90.00
_cell.angle_gamma   90.00
#
_symmetry.space_group_name_H-M   'P 1'
#
loop_
_entity.id
_entity.type
_entity.pdbx_description
1 polymer ?
#
loop_
_entity_poly.entity_id
_entity_poly.type
_entity_poly.pdbx_seq_one_letter_code
_entity_poly.pdbx_strand_id
1 'polypeptide(L)'
;MGRFKKLTLIHSNDMHGDFMSEMVDSRLLGGVSMLSGYISKVRKSEENVIYAVAGDMLRGSVIDSEFKGLSTIEIMNMLTVDVASVGNHEFDYGTAHLLLIEKCARFPIVSANIYVKNRMAHLFRSHYIKKIDGMKILFIGISTEDILKMTPDGENISNFIDIRSAVDEIQKICSRYKSSDIDLTVLLTHIGFEEDKKLASLIEKESGVDLIIGGHSHTFLQKPCVINGIPIVQAVTGTDQVGRFDITVDTYNNKIHSYTWELIPITPENCPKDPALEEIITKYKSITDVKYSRYITRTSRVLKNTSRKRESEVGMVFADALRDYFELDIVMIASGSLRAETLGEIIEYGDLMEMFPFADELYRITLSGRLFKRAIMHVFRKEAFDGQHTEFYQYSRGVRITVSEKEKRVISILFNGKDIDDDMILTVGIQGYHYKNSEKCLGLTLDEMSQIKPCRLIAAKDNVIIDEYLSSQELIKAPTDERWTFI
;
A
#
# COMPACT_ATOMS: atom_id res chain seq x y z
N MET A 1 42.97 -13.58 -0.76
CA MET A 1 41.53 -13.72 -0.95
C MET A 1 41.25 -13.83 -2.45
N GLY A 2 40.29 -14.65 -2.88
CA GLY A 2 39.99 -14.81 -4.32
C GLY A 2 39.39 -13.53 -4.89
N ARG A 3 39.75 -13.17 -6.12
CA ARG A 3 39.24 -11.99 -6.84
C ARG A 3 37.70 -12.05 -7.04
N PHE A 4 37.18 -13.23 -7.30
CA PHE A 4 35.77 -13.47 -7.56
C PHE A 4 35.13 -14.16 -6.37
N LYS A 5 34.06 -13.57 -5.84
CA LYS A 5 33.30 -14.10 -4.71
C LYS A 5 31.83 -14.26 -5.10
N LYS A 6 31.21 -15.31 -4.58
CA LYS A 6 29.78 -15.57 -4.78
C LYS A 6 28.97 -14.89 -3.68
N LEU A 7 27.83 -14.33 -4.07
CA LEU A 7 26.83 -13.72 -3.18
C LEU A 7 25.45 -14.16 -3.68
N THR A 8 24.64 -14.73 -2.80
CA THR A 8 23.21 -14.95 -3.06
C THR A 8 22.42 -13.85 -2.34
N LEU A 9 21.67 -13.06 -3.10
CA LEU A 9 20.80 -12.01 -2.59
C LEU A 9 19.34 -12.39 -2.84
N ILE A 10 18.63 -12.75 -1.76
CA ILE A 10 17.20 -13.00 -1.77
C ILE A 10 16.49 -11.68 -1.46
N HIS A 11 15.39 -11.39 -2.14
CA HIS A 11 14.64 -10.17 -1.87
C HIS A 11 13.12 -10.36 -1.94
N SER A 12 12.42 -9.60 -1.11
CA SER A 12 10.98 -9.38 -1.13
C SER A 12 10.67 -7.90 -1.17
N ASN A 13 9.46 -7.55 -1.51
CA ASN A 13 8.89 -6.21 -1.44
C ASN A 13 7.38 -6.34 -1.25
N ASP A 14 6.73 -5.31 -0.71
CA ASP A 14 5.26 -5.23 -0.61
C ASP A 14 4.66 -6.49 0.04
N MET A 15 5.22 -6.91 1.17
CA MET A 15 4.78 -8.13 1.87
C MET A 15 3.42 -7.96 2.55
N HIS A 16 3.07 -6.73 2.96
CA HIS A 16 1.75 -6.34 3.48
C HIS A 16 1.20 -7.23 4.60
N GLY A 17 2.08 -7.75 5.46
CA GLY A 17 1.63 -8.64 6.53
C GLY A 17 1.00 -9.95 6.05
N ASP A 18 1.31 -10.39 4.84
CA ASP A 18 0.88 -11.66 4.29
C ASP A 18 1.65 -12.82 4.95
N PHE A 19 1.05 -13.37 6.02
CA PHE A 19 1.72 -14.36 6.87
C PHE A 19 1.35 -15.79 6.54
N MET A 20 0.15 -16.00 5.98
CA MET A 20 -0.41 -17.34 5.80
C MET A 20 -0.29 -17.80 4.36
N SER A 21 -0.12 -19.12 4.21
CA SER A 21 -0.21 -19.74 2.89
C SER A 21 -1.64 -19.82 2.43
N GLU A 22 -1.89 -19.57 1.15
CA GLU A 22 -3.20 -19.61 0.53
C GLU A 22 -3.31 -20.71 -0.53
N MET A 23 -4.54 -21.18 -0.76
CA MET A 23 -4.83 -22.16 -1.81
C MET A 23 -5.17 -21.43 -3.11
N VAL A 24 -4.24 -21.41 -4.06
CA VAL A 24 -4.44 -20.83 -5.39
C VAL A 24 -4.39 -21.96 -6.43
N ASP A 25 -5.43 -22.10 -7.23
CA ASP A 25 -5.55 -23.16 -8.27
C ASP A 25 -5.19 -24.56 -7.74
N SER A 26 -5.68 -24.93 -6.56
CA SER A 26 -5.42 -26.21 -5.88
C SER A 26 -3.96 -26.43 -5.47
N ARG A 27 -3.15 -25.39 -5.39
CA ARG A 27 -1.77 -25.41 -4.88
C ARG A 27 -1.67 -24.48 -3.67
N LEU A 28 -0.94 -24.92 -2.67
CA LEU A 28 -0.62 -24.07 -1.52
C LEU A 28 0.55 -23.16 -1.92
N LEU A 29 0.36 -21.84 -1.80
CA LEU A 29 1.35 -20.80 -2.12
C LEU A 29 1.60 -19.91 -0.93
N GLY A 30 2.78 -19.29 -0.89
CA GLY A 30 3.11 -18.23 0.05
C GLY A 30 3.20 -18.66 1.51
N GLY A 31 3.13 -17.68 2.38
CA GLY A 31 3.25 -17.81 3.82
C GLY A 31 4.68 -17.69 4.33
N VAL A 32 4.85 -16.85 5.36
CA VAL A 32 6.18 -16.54 5.91
C VAL A 32 6.89 -17.76 6.51
N SER A 33 6.15 -18.77 6.92
CA SER A 33 6.74 -20.03 7.44
C SER A 33 7.50 -20.79 6.34
N MET A 34 6.91 -20.93 5.16
CA MET A 34 7.59 -21.54 4.02
C MET A 34 8.70 -20.64 3.47
N LEU A 35 8.49 -19.31 3.47
CA LEU A 35 9.52 -18.35 3.11
C LEU A 35 10.74 -18.46 4.02
N SER A 36 10.55 -18.57 5.35
CA SER A 36 11.63 -18.81 6.32
C SER A 36 12.38 -20.12 6.01
N GLY A 37 11.62 -21.16 5.72
CA GLY A 37 12.19 -22.45 5.35
C GLY A 37 13.05 -22.38 4.09
N TYR A 38 12.60 -21.63 3.08
CA TYR A 38 13.39 -21.38 1.87
C TYR A 38 14.69 -20.63 2.18
N ILE A 39 14.58 -19.50 2.89
CA ILE A 39 15.76 -18.69 3.28
C ILE A 39 16.76 -19.55 4.08
N SER A 40 16.26 -20.33 5.04
CA SER A 40 17.09 -21.23 5.84
C SER A 40 17.75 -22.33 5.01
N LYS A 41 17.05 -22.87 4.01
CA LYS A 41 17.60 -23.87 3.06
C LYS A 41 18.73 -23.25 2.24
N VAL A 42 18.51 -22.05 1.68
CA VAL A 42 19.54 -21.35 0.89
C VAL A 42 20.76 -21.01 1.75
N ARG A 43 20.57 -20.51 2.98
CA ARG A 43 21.68 -20.22 3.90
C ARG A 43 22.50 -21.44 4.33
N LYS A 44 21.92 -22.64 4.22
CA LYS A 44 22.67 -23.91 4.47
C LYS A 44 23.43 -24.39 3.24
N SER A 45 22.98 -24.06 2.03
CA SER A 45 23.60 -24.51 0.78
C SER A 45 24.57 -23.49 0.18
N GLU A 46 24.40 -22.20 0.47
CA GLU A 46 25.24 -21.12 -0.05
C GLU A 46 26.02 -20.44 1.08
N GLU A 47 27.25 -20.00 0.78
CA GLU A 47 28.14 -19.43 1.81
C GLU A 47 27.77 -18.00 2.20
N ASN A 48 27.40 -17.17 1.23
CA ASN A 48 27.17 -15.75 1.40
C ASN A 48 25.75 -15.39 0.98
N VAL A 49 24.82 -15.38 1.95
CA VAL A 49 23.39 -15.13 1.69
C VAL A 49 22.96 -13.89 2.43
N ILE A 50 22.31 -12.97 1.71
CA ILE A 50 21.65 -11.78 2.26
C ILE A 50 20.16 -11.86 1.90
N TYR A 51 19.27 -11.54 2.85
CA TYR A 51 17.85 -11.33 2.61
C TYR A 51 17.47 -9.88 2.84
N ALA A 52 17.01 -9.20 1.79
CA ALA A 52 16.65 -7.79 1.78
C ALA A 52 15.16 -7.59 1.48
N VAL A 53 14.55 -6.55 2.05
CA VAL A 53 13.14 -6.20 1.84
C VAL A 53 12.99 -4.75 1.38
N ALA A 54 12.32 -4.54 0.25
CA ALA A 54 12.16 -3.22 -0.36
C ALA A 54 10.82 -2.57 -0.01
N GLY A 55 10.58 -2.31 1.30
CA GLY A 55 9.44 -1.57 1.84
C GLY A 55 8.10 -2.32 1.83
N ASP A 56 7.09 -1.68 2.42
CA ASP A 56 5.73 -2.16 2.60
C ASP A 56 5.68 -3.58 3.23
N MET A 57 6.32 -3.70 4.39
CA MET A 57 6.23 -4.90 5.23
C MET A 57 4.89 -4.96 5.94
N LEU A 58 4.35 -3.77 6.30
CA LEU A 58 3.14 -3.59 7.09
C LEU A 58 1.90 -3.48 6.21
N ARG A 59 0.73 -3.61 6.85
CA ARG A 59 -0.60 -3.32 6.32
C ARG A 59 -1.10 -4.28 5.23
N GLY A 60 -2.08 -5.08 5.57
CA GLY A 60 -2.79 -5.98 4.65
C GLY A 60 -3.51 -7.12 5.37
N SER A 61 -2.94 -7.69 6.43
CA SER A 61 -3.61 -8.72 7.21
C SER A 61 -4.28 -8.19 8.46
N VAL A 62 -5.28 -8.96 8.93
CA VAL A 62 -5.97 -8.73 10.21
C VAL A 62 -4.98 -8.78 11.38
N ILE A 63 -4.02 -9.70 11.34
CA ILE A 63 -2.99 -9.85 12.36
C ILE A 63 -2.11 -8.59 12.42
N ASP A 64 -1.64 -8.10 11.27
CA ASP A 64 -0.87 -6.86 11.23
C ASP A 64 -1.66 -5.68 11.78
N SER A 65 -2.90 -5.52 11.33
CA SER A 65 -3.77 -4.40 11.71
C SER A 65 -4.10 -4.40 13.20
N GLU A 66 -4.37 -5.57 13.80
CA GLU A 66 -4.69 -5.69 15.23
C GLU A 66 -3.53 -5.28 16.12
N PHE A 67 -2.31 -5.70 15.75
CA PHE A 67 -1.10 -5.39 16.52
C PHE A 67 -0.32 -4.19 15.96
N LYS A 68 -0.89 -3.46 15.01
CA LYS A 68 -0.32 -2.25 14.39
C LYS A 68 1.13 -2.44 13.95
N GLY A 69 1.42 -3.54 13.27
CA GLY A 69 2.73 -3.86 12.73
C GLY A 69 3.73 -4.48 13.72
N LEU A 70 3.45 -4.54 15.03
CA LEU A 70 4.36 -5.19 15.99
C LEU A 70 4.48 -6.69 15.74
N SER A 71 3.38 -7.36 15.38
CA SER A 71 3.38 -8.77 14.95
C SER A 71 4.24 -8.97 13.69
N THR A 72 4.13 -8.06 12.74
CA THR A 72 4.93 -8.09 11.51
C THR A 72 6.41 -8.00 11.81
N ILE A 73 6.83 -7.06 12.65
CA ILE A 73 8.26 -6.91 13.00
C ILE A 73 8.78 -8.11 13.79
N GLU A 74 7.98 -8.73 14.66
CA GLU A 74 8.37 -9.96 15.34
C GLU A 74 8.60 -11.10 14.32
N ILE A 75 7.69 -11.27 13.37
CA ILE A 75 7.82 -12.25 12.29
C ILE A 75 9.03 -11.94 11.40
N MET A 76 9.24 -10.70 10.99
CA MET A 76 10.40 -10.28 10.20
C MET A 76 11.72 -10.51 10.93
N ASN A 77 11.75 -10.32 12.25
CA ASN A 77 12.91 -10.68 13.08
C ASN A 77 13.21 -12.19 13.04
N MET A 78 12.18 -13.04 12.99
CA MET A 78 12.33 -14.49 12.87
C MET A 78 12.75 -14.92 11.46
N LEU A 79 12.30 -14.23 10.43
CA LEU A 79 12.77 -14.40 9.04
C LEU A 79 14.26 -14.05 8.89
N THR A 80 14.85 -13.42 9.91
CA THR A 80 16.26 -13.00 9.91
C THR A 80 16.61 -12.10 8.72
N VAL A 81 15.79 -11.07 8.49
CA VAL A 81 16.05 -10.02 7.50
C VAL A 81 17.40 -9.37 7.77
N ASP A 82 18.19 -9.14 6.73
CA ASP A 82 19.51 -8.48 6.85
C ASP A 82 19.42 -6.96 6.72
N VAL A 83 18.44 -6.46 5.93
CA VAL A 83 18.18 -5.03 5.74
C VAL A 83 16.81 -4.84 5.10
N ALA A 84 16.11 -3.76 5.47
CA ALA A 84 14.87 -3.34 4.82
C ALA A 84 14.88 -1.85 4.49
N SER A 85 14.16 -1.43 3.45
CA SER A 85 13.80 -0.02 3.24
C SER A 85 12.41 0.29 3.77
N VAL A 86 12.06 1.58 3.75
CA VAL A 86 10.76 2.09 4.19
C VAL A 86 9.86 2.28 2.97
N GLY A 87 8.65 1.72 2.99
CA GLY A 87 7.58 2.01 2.05
C GLY A 87 6.58 3.02 2.62
N ASN A 88 5.45 3.19 1.94
CA ASN A 88 4.42 4.13 2.39
C ASN A 88 3.55 3.54 3.52
N HIS A 89 3.27 2.25 3.51
CA HIS A 89 2.42 1.62 4.51
C HIS A 89 3.08 1.47 5.88
N GLU A 90 4.40 1.66 5.99
CA GLU A 90 5.06 1.79 7.29
C GLU A 90 4.55 2.99 8.09
N PHE A 91 4.01 4.02 7.42
CA PHE A 91 3.47 5.24 8.05
C PHE A 91 1.99 5.16 8.44
N ASP A 92 1.26 4.12 8.07
CA ASP A 92 -0.20 4.01 8.29
C ASP A 92 -0.61 4.10 9.78
N TYR A 93 0.28 3.70 10.68
CA TYR A 93 0.07 3.81 12.13
C TYR A 93 0.68 5.08 12.74
N GLY A 94 1.15 6.00 11.90
CA GLY A 94 1.77 7.27 12.28
C GLY A 94 3.27 7.18 12.59
N THR A 95 3.95 8.32 12.42
CA THR A 95 5.43 8.40 12.54
C THR A 95 5.96 7.98 13.90
N ALA A 96 5.29 8.38 14.98
CA ALA A 96 5.73 8.02 16.33
C ALA A 96 5.70 6.50 16.55
N HIS A 97 4.67 5.84 16.03
CA HIS A 97 4.54 4.38 16.10
C HIS A 97 5.56 3.68 15.20
N LEU A 98 5.83 4.22 14.02
CA LEU A 98 6.87 3.69 13.12
C LEU A 98 8.27 3.75 13.77
N LEU A 99 8.59 4.82 14.50
CA LEU A 99 9.85 4.90 15.24
C LEU A 99 9.92 3.86 16.38
N LEU A 100 8.78 3.48 17.00
CA LEU A 100 8.73 2.36 17.93
C LEU A 100 9.00 1.03 17.21
N ILE A 101 8.35 0.81 16.07
CA ILE A 101 8.55 -0.39 15.22
C ILE A 101 10.02 -0.50 14.80
N GLU A 102 10.65 0.60 14.37
CA GLU A 102 12.07 0.63 14.01
C GLU A 102 12.97 0.19 15.16
N LYS A 103 12.64 0.56 16.41
CA LYS A 103 13.38 0.12 17.61
C LYS A 103 13.17 -1.37 17.95
N CYS A 104 12.03 -1.94 17.57
CA CYS A 104 11.74 -3.37 17.77
C CYS A 104 12.39 -4.26 16.69
N ALA A 105 12.73 -3.69 15.52
CA ALA A 105 13.41 -4.41 14.45
C ALA A 105 14.86 -4.77 14.86
N ARG A 106 15.25 -6.04 14.61
CA ARG A 106 16.62 -6.55 14.82
C ARG A 106 17.49 -6.42 13.57
N PHE A 107 16.99 -5.75 12.56
CA PHE A 107 17.66 -5.46 11.30
C PHE A 107 17.62 -3.95 11.01
N PRO A 108 18.58 -3.41 10.26
CA PRO A 108 18.57 -2.00 9.87
C PRO A 108 17.42 -1.71 8.90
N ILE A 109 16.69 -0.63 9.17
CA ILE A 109 15.72 -0.03 8.27
C ILE A 109 16.35 1.24 7.70
N VAL A 110 16.35 1.39 6.36
CA VAL A 110 17.05 2.47 5.67
C VAL A 110 16.14 3.32 4.80
N SER A 111 16.32 4.64 4.83
CA SER A 111 15.74 5.60 3.88
C SER A 111 16.58 6.87 3.83
N ALA A 112 17.10 7.22 2.66
CA ALA A 112 17.99 8.35 2.47
C ALA A 112 17.26 9.65 2.12
N ASN A 113 15.97 9.62 1.81
CA ASN A 113 15.21 10.77 1.34
C ASN A 113 14.10 11.25 2.29
N ILE A 114 14.07 10.76 3.53
CA ILE A 114 13.15 11.21 4.58
C ILE A 114 13.93 11.92 5.68
N TYR A 115 13.57 13.18 5.95
CA TYR A 115 14.28 14.02 6.93
C TYR A 115 13.36 14.49 8.06
N VAL A 116 13.91 14.79 9.22
CA VAL A 116 13.18 15.43 10.32
C VAL A 116 12.93 16.90 9.98
N LYS A 117 11.69 17.37 10.08
CA LYS A 117 11.28 18.76 9.79
C LYS A 117 12.17 19.74 10.57
N ASN A 118 12.62 20.79 9.89
CA ASN A 118 13.49 21.83 10.44
C ASN A 118 14.87 21.34 10.97
N ARG A 119 15.27 20.12 10.64
CA ARG A 119 16.60 19.60 10.93
C ARG A 119 17.17 18.94 9.67
N MET A 120 18.47 19.13 9.40
CA MET A 120 19.15 18.43 8.29
C MET A 120 19.55 16.99 8.68
N ALA A 121 18.66 16.31 9.39
CA ALA A 121 18.90 14.95 9.89
C ALA A 121 17.91 13.97 9.26
N HIS A 122 18.39 12.85 8.75
CA HIS A 122 17.54 11.77 8.28
C HIS A 122 16.64 11.23 9.40
N LEU A 123 15.41 10.87 9.09
CA LEU A 123 14.50 10.23 10.03
C LEU A 123 14.95 8.79 10.34
N PHE A 124 15.49 8.09 9.34
CA PHE A 124 16.05 6.74 9.43
C PHE A 124 17.53 6.78 9.08
N ARG A 125 18.20 5.64 9.19
CA ARG A 125 19.53 5.48 8.59
C ARG A 125 19.42 5.65 7.08
N SER A 126 20.22 6.51 6.47
CA SER A 126 20.21 6.70 5.02
C SER A 126 20.71 5.46 4.26
N HIS A 127 21.59 4.67 4.90
CA HIS A 127 22.24 3.50 4.30
C HIS A 127 22.74 2.53 5.38
N TYR A 128 23.09 1.32 4.93
CA TYR A 128 23.70 0.29 5.75
C TYR A 128 24.78 -0.46 4.97
N ILE A 129 25.90 -0.79 5.62
CA ILE A 129 26.95 -1.62 5.03
C ILE A 129 26.94 -2.99 5.69
N LYS A 130 26.53 -4.02 4.93
CA LYS A 130 26.65 -5.42 5.32
C LYS A 130 28.05 -5.91 4.99
N LYS A 131 28.72 -6.47 5.99
CA LYS A 131 30.00 -7.17 5.78
C LYS A 131 29.75 -8.68 5.79
N ILE A 132 30.16 -9.38 4.73
CA ILE A 132 30.02 -10.81 4.60
C ILE A 132 31.22 -11.38 3.84
N ASP A 133 31.89 -12.36 4.40
CA ASP A 133 33.12 -13.00 3.83
C ASP A 133 34.15 -11.97 3.33
N GLY A 134 34.33 -10.87 4.06
CA GLY A 134 35.24 -9.78 3.70
C GLY A 134 34.74 -8.88 2.58
N MET A 135 33.60 -9.13 1.96
CA MET A 135 32.90 -8.20 1.06
C MET A 135 32.14 -7.14 1.88
N LYS A 136 32.04 -5.93 1.33
CA LYS A 136 31.24 -4.82 1.83
C LYS A 136 30.14 -4.48 0.84
N ILE A 137 28.90 -4.74 1.23
CA ILE A 137 27.73 -4.44 0.41
C ILE A 137 27.04 -3.22 1.00
N LEU A 138 26.96 -2.15 0.21
CA LEU A 138 26.27 -0.90 0.59
C LEU A 138 24.81 -0.96 0.14
N PHE A 139 23.88 -0.85 1.10
CA PHE A 139 22.45 -0.71 0.84
C PHE A 139 22.01 0.73 1.11
N ILE A 140 21.30 1.35 0.17
CA ILE A 140 20.74 2.70 0.30
C ILE A 140 19.23 2.60 0.08
N GLY A 141 18.41 3.13 1.01
CA GLY A 141 16.95 3.13 0.90
C GLY A 141 16.43 4.40 0.23
N ILE A 142 15.43 4.27 -0.65
CA ILE A 142 14.70 5.40 -1.26
C ILE A 142 13.21 5.12 -1.21
N SER A 143 12.44 6.03 -0.62
CA SER A 143 11.01 5.90 -0.37
C SER A 143 10.17 6.84 -1.26
N THR A 144 8.88 6.51 -1.46
CA THR A 144 7.95 7.28 -2.30
C THR A 144 7.46 8.57 -1.62
N GLU A 145 7.10 9.58 -2.42
CA GLU A 145 6.44 10.81 -1.95
C GLU A 145 5.02 10.56 -1.39
N ASP A 146 4.40 9.44 -1.70
CA ASP A 146 3.05 9.12 -1.23
C ASP A 146 2.96 9.02 0.30
N ILE A 147 4.09 8.84 0.98
CA ILE A 147 4.23 8.94 2.44
C ILE A 147 3.64 10.25 2.97
N LEU A 148 3.86 11.37 2.30
CA LEU A 148 3.36 12.69 2.71
C LEU A 148 1.83 12.79 2.67
N LYS A 149 1.17 11.98 1.83
CA LYS A 149 -0.29 11.95 1.69
C LYS A 149 -0.95 11.05 2.74
N MET A 150 -0.21 10.10 3.29
CA MET A 150 -0.72 9.08 4.21
C MET A 150 -0.55 9.43 5.68
N THR A 151 0.26 10.44 6.00
CA THR A 151 0.47 10.86 7.38
C THR A 151 -0.63 11.80 7.85
N PRO A 152 -1.43 11.42 8.87
CA PRO A 152 -2.50 12.28 9.40
C PRO A 152 -2.01 13.63 9.91
N ASP A 153 -0.75 13.70 10.33
CA ASP A 153 -0.10 14.88 10.91
C ASP A 153 1.03 15.41 10.03
N GLY A 154 0.77 15.71 8.76
CA GLY A 154 1.77 16.25 7.82
C GLY A 154 2.64 17.42 8.33
N GLU A 155 2.45 17.84 9.60
CA GLU A 155 3.24 18.85 10.28
C GLU A 155 4.56 18.31 10.89
N ASN A 156 4.69 17.03 11.20
CA ASN A 156 5.84 16.47 11.94
C ASN A 156 6.85 15.74 11.08
N ILE A 157 6.50 15.33 9.88
CA ILE A 157 7.43 14.76 8.92
C ILE A 157 7.90 15.87 7.99
N SER A 158 9.01 16.09 8.03
CA SER A 158 10.18 16.59 7.38
C SER A 158 10.09 16.84 5.88
N ASN A 159 11.04 17.56 5.41
CA ASN A 159 11.30 17.71 3.98
C ASN A 159 11.55 16.32 3.36
N PHE A 160 10.65 15.90 2.51
CA PHE A 160 10.85 14.80 1.58
C PHE A 160 11.66 15.34 0.40
N ILE A 161 12.65 14.57 -0.07
CA ILE A 161 13.42 14.94 -1.24
C ILE A 161 12.86 14.20 -2.45
N ASP A 162 12.56 14.92 -3.52
CA ASP A 162 12.12 14.36 -4.80
C ASP A 162 13.19 13.44 -5.42
N ILE A 163 12.82 12.71 -6.48
CA ILE A 163 13.73 11.76 -7.13
C ILE A 163 15.03 12.40 -7.60
N ARG A 164 15.01 13.65 -8.08
CA ARG A 164 16.24 14.31 -8.56
C ARG A 164 17.18 14.62 -7.41
N SER A 165 16.63 15.15 -6.32
CA SER A 165 17.39 15.40 -5.10
C SER A 165 17.85 14.09 -4.45
N ALA A 166 17.09 13.00 -4.60
CA ALA A 166 17.47 11.66 -4.14
C ALA A 166 18.70 11.11 -4.91
N VAL A 167 18.84 11.41 -6.21
CA VAL A 167 20.06 11.09 -6.98
C VAL A 167 21.29 11.76 -6.36
N ASP A 168 21.19 13.06 -6.03
CA ASP A 168 22.29 13.80 -5.39
C ASP A 168 22.67 13.18 -4.04
N GLU A 169 21.67 12.74 -3.26
CA GLU A 169 21.92 12.08 -1.96
C GLU A 169 22.56 10.71 -2.12
N ILE A 170 22.12 9.90 -3.09
CA ILE A 170 22.77 8.63 -3.45
C ILE A 170 24.23 8.88 -3.83
N GLN A 171 24.49 9.84 -4.72
CA GLN A 171 25.85 10.18 -5.15
C GLN A 171 26.73 10.64 -3.98
N LYS A 172 26.21 11.45 -3.05
CA LYS A 172 26.93 11.87 -1.85
C LYS A 172 27.27 10.67 -0.96
N ILE A 173 26.34 9.73 -0.76
CA ILE A 173 26.59 8.53 0.02
C ILE A 173 27.67 7.67 -0.65
N CYS A 174 27.52 7.38 -1.94
CA CYS A 174 28.50 6.60 -2.71
C CYS A 174 29.89 7.24 -2.70
N SER A 175 29.97 8.57 -2.89
CA SER A 175 31.23 9.32 -2.87
C SER A 175 31.92 9.29 -1.51
N ARG A 176 31.15 9.31 -0.41
CA ARG A 176 31.69 9.19 0.97
C ARG A 176 32.43 7.87 1.17
N TYR A 177 31.98 6.82 0.51
CA TYR A 177 32.54 5.48 0.64
C TYR A 177 33.49 5.07 -0.50
N LYS A 178 33.76 5.97 -1.45
CA LYS A 178 34.63 5.69 -2.60
C LYS A 178 36.03 5.17 -2.20
N SER A 179 36.57 5.64 -1.08
CA SER A 179 37.85 5.17 -0.53
C SER A 179 37.73 3.96 0.41
N SER A 180 36.50 3.50 0.67
CA SER A 180 36.21 2.42 1.63
C SER A 180 36.13 1.05 1.01
N ASP A 181 36.40 0.93 -0.29
CA ASP A 181 36.43 -0.33 -1.02
C ASP A 181 35.11 -1.09 -0.89
N ILE A 182 34.01 -0.46 -1.33
CA ILE A 182 32.67 -1.07 -1.40
C ILE A 182 32.64 -2.00 -2.62
N ASP A 183 32.35 -3.27 -2.41
CA ASP A 183 32.35 -4.29 -3.43
C ASP A 183 31.05 -4.29 -4.28
N LEU A 184 29.94 -3.89 -3.70
CA LEU A 184 28.63 -3.82 -4.36
C LEU A 184 27.73 -2.75 -3.71
N THR A 185 27.03 -1.96 -4.52
CA THR A 185 26.03 -0.98 -4.05
C THR A 185 24.64 -1.35 -4.57
N VAL A 186 23.70 -1.58 -3.65
CA VAL A 186 22.32 -1.96 -3.91
C VAL A 186 21.38 -0.85 -3.42
N LEU A 187 20.51 -0.37 -4.28
CA LEU A 187 19.40 0.48 -3.88
C LEU A 187 18.21 -0.39 -3.51
N LEU A 188 17.62 -0.13 -2.35
CA LEU A 188 16.34 -0.67 -1.91
C LEU A 188 15.30 0.45 -2.06
N THR A 189 14.60 0.45 -3.19
CA THR A 189 13.67 1.52 -3.52
C THR A 189 12.23 1.11 -3.28
N HIS A 190 11.41 2.05 -2.83
CA HIS A 190 9.97 1.87 -2.74
C HIS A 190 9.27 3.06 -3.38
N ILE A 191 9.43 3.21 -4.72
CA ILE A 191 8.95 4.35 -5.50
C ILE A 191 8.13 3.94 -6.74
N GLY A 192 8.04 2.65 -7.00
CA GLY A 192 7.38 2.08 -8.18
C GLY A 192 8.31 1.92 -9.39
N PHE A 193 8.00 0.94 -10.22
CA PHE A 193 8.85 0.49 -11.32
C PHE A 193 9.18 1.58 -12.35
N GLU A 194 8.21 2.44 -12.71
CA GLU A 194 8.43 3.53 -13.66
C GLU A 194 9.38 4.59 -13.09
N GLU A 195 9.27 4.87 -11.78
CA GLU A 195 10.16 5.80 -11.11
C GLU A 195 11.56 5.19 -10.89
N ASP A 196 11.65 3.87 -10.66
CA ASP A 196 12.94 3.15 -10.62
C ASP A 196 13.70 3.28 -11.94
N LYS A 197 13.00 3.19 -13.09
CA LYS A 197 13.59 3.40 -14.41
C LYS A 197 14.11 4.82 -14.61
N LYS A 198 13.34 5.81 -14.15
CA LYS A 198 13.77 7.22 -14.19
C LYS A 198 14.98 7.43 -13.28
N LEU A 199 14.94 6.92 -12.06
CA LEU A 199 16.05 6.99 -11.10
C LEU A 199 17.33 6.41 -11.73
N ALA A 200 17.25 5.17 -12.25
CA ALA A 200 18.38 4.51 -12.89
C ALA A 200 18.95 5.30 -14.08
N SER A 201 18.09 5.99 -14.85
CA SER A 201 18.51 6.82 -15.98
C SER A 201 19.25 8.10 -15.58
N LEU A 202 19.00 8.61 -14.37
CA LEU A 202 19.61 9.82 -13.81
C LEU A 202 20.90 9.54 -13.02
N ILE A 203 21.11 8.30 -12.57
CA ILE A 203 22.31 7.91 -11.83
C ILE A 203 23.51 7.90 -12.78
N GLU A 204 24.57 8.62 -12.38
CA GLU A 204 25.84 8.61 -13.11
C GLU A 204 26.54 7.25 -12.95
N LYS A 205 27.18 6.75 -14.00
CA LYS A 205 27.88 5.46 -13.99
C LYS A 205 29.01 5.40 -12.97
N GLU A 206 29.62 6.55 -12.71
CA GLU A 206 30.72 6.74 -11.76
C GLU A 206 30.27 6.65 -10.29
N SER A 207 28.97 6.70 -10.02
CA SER A 207 28.40 6.56 -8.67
C SER A 207 28.61 5.15 -8.10
N GLY A 208 28.76 4.14 -8.97
CA GLY A 208 29.00 2.76 -8.56
C GLY A 208 27.77 2.05 -8.04
N VAL A 209 26.56 2.48 -8.42
CA VAL A 209 25.32 1.72 -8.15
C VAL A 209 25.24 0.54 -9.09
N ASP A 210 25.10 -0.67 -8.53
CA ASP A 210 25.14 -1.93 -9.29
C ASP A 210 23.77 -2.56 -9.50
N LEU A 211 22.78 -2.31 -8.62
CA LEU A 211 21.51 -3.01 -8.59
C LEU A 211 20.41 -2.17 -7.92
N ILE A 212 19.18 -2.24 -8.44
CA ILE A 212 17.96 -1.71 -7.81
C ILE A 212 17.00 -2.86 -7.51
N ILE A 213 16.60 -2.99 -6.25
CA ILE A 213 15.50 -3.83 -5.80
C ILE A 213 14.37 -2.87 -5.43
N GLY A 214 13.29 -2.88 -6.22
CA GLY A 214 12.16 -1.95 -6.08
C GLY A 214 10.93 -2.59 -5.43
N GLY A 215 9.94 -1.73 -5.14
CA GLY A 215 8.61 -2.07 -4.63
C GLY A 215 7.56 -1.06 -5.05
N HIS A 216 6.42 -1.00 -4.32
CA HIS A 216 5.31 -0.05 -4.45
C HIS A 216 4.33 -0.32 -5.62
N SER A 217 4.80 -0.69 -6.78
CA SER A 217 3.96 -0.92 -7.97
C SER A 217 3.54 -2.38 -8.17
N HIS A 218 3.98 -3.30 -7.30
CA HIS A 218 3.69 -4.74 -7.36
C HIS A 218 3.97 -5.35 -8.74
N THR A 219 5.05 -4.93 -9.36
CA THR A 219 5.32 -5.28 -10.77
C THR A 219 5.84 -6.70 -10.90
N PHE A 220 5.20 -7.50 -11.77
CA PHE A 220 5.70 -8.80 -12.16
C PHE A 220 6.77 -8.66 -13.24
N LEU A 221 7.98 -9.13 -12.97
CA LEU A 221 9.09 -9.14 -13.91
C LEU A 221 9.54 -10.58 -14.17
N GLN A 222 9.60 -10.99 -15.44
CA GLN A 222 10.17 -12.30 -15.81
C GLN A 222 11.70 -12.28 -15.86
N LYS A 223 12.28 -11.10 -16.01
CA LYS A 223 13.73 -10.86 -16.06
C LYS A 223 14.01 -9.43 -15.59
N PRO A 224 15.23 -9.15 -15.12
CA PRO A 224 15.63 -7.79 -14.75
C PRO A 224 15.46 -6.81 -15.92
N CYS A 225 14.93 -5.63 -15.63
CA CYS A 225 14.93 -4.49 -16.56
C CYS A 225 16.26 -3.75 -16.38
N VAL A 226 17.04 -3.60 -17.45
CA VAL A 226 18.37 -2.96 -17.34
C VAL A 226 18.30 -1.55 -17.93
N ILE A 227 18.53 -0.54 -17.10
CA ILE A 227 18.59 0.88 -17.49
C ILE A 227 19.96 1.41 -17.07
N ASN A 228 20.65 2.07 -17.97
CA ASN A 228 22.01 2.64 -17.75
C ASN A 228 23.04 1.62 -17.22
N GLY A 229 22.83 0.33 -17.51
CA GLY A 229 23.66 -0.78 -17.02
C GLY A 229 23.26 -1.30 -15.64
N ILE A 230 22.26 -0.70 -14.99
CA ILE A 230 21.76 -1.07 -13.66
C ILE A 230 20.55 -2.00 -13.84
N PRO A 231 20.59 -3.27 -13.39
CA PRO A 231 19.42 -4.13 -13.33
C PRO A 231 18.43 -3.66 -12.26
N ILE A 232 17.15 -3.68 -12.60
CA ILE A 232 16.02 -3.31 -11.76
C ILE A 232 15.11 -4.53 -11.65
N VAL A 233 14.72 -4.91 -10.43
CA VAL A 233 13.84 -6.04 -10.14
C VAL A 233 12.78 -5.71 -9.11
N GLN A 234 11.66 -6.45 -9.15
CA GLN A 234 10.63 -6.51 -8.12
C GLN A 234 10.11 -7.95 -8.01
N ALA A 235 9.63 -8.34 -6.84
CA ALA A 235 9.09 -9.68 -6.55
C ALA A 235 7.56 -9.69 -6.41
N VAL A 236 6.86 -8.81 -7.13
CA VAL A 236 5.40 -8.64 -7.12
C VAL A 236 4.91 -8.09 -5.77
N THR A 237 4.21 -8.90 -4.97
CA THR A 237 3.67 -8.57 -3.65
C THR A 237 3.47 -9.85 -2.83
N GLY A 238 3.27 -9.72 -1.52
CA GLY A 238 2.99 -10.84 -0.63
C GLY A 238 4.20 -11.75 -0.41
N THR A 239 3.90 -13.01 -0.14
CA THR A 239 4.88 -14.05 0.14
C THR A 239 4.87 -15.20 -0.87
N ASP A 240 4.08 -15.11 -1.94
CA ASP A 240 3.93 -16.16 -2.95
C ASP A 240 5.21 -16.49 -3.70
N GLN A 241 6.09 -15.51 -3.83
CA GLN A 241 7.39 -15.64 -4.47
C GLN A 241 8.42 -14.69 -3.87
N VAL A 242 9.67 -14.98 -4.09
CA VAL A 242 10.82 -14.11 -3.79
C VAL A 242 11.73 -14.00 -5.00
N GLY A 243 12.39 -12.87 -5.12
CA GLY A 243 13.47 -12.73 -6.09
C GLY A 243 14.77 -13.34 -5.53
N ARG A 244 15.52 -14.04 -6.36
CA ARG A 244 16.83 -14.57 -6.05
C ARG A 244 17.85 -14.12 -7.09
N PHE A 245 18.87 -13.43 -6.64
CA PHE A 245 20.10 -13.18 -7.38
C PHE A 245 21.20 -14.12 -6.92
N ASP A 246 21.86 -14.80 -7.85
CA ASP A 246 23.15 -15.43 -7.64
C ASP A 246 24.21 -14.60 -8.37
N ILE A 247 25.02 -13.86 -7.61
CA ILE A 247 25.95 -12.83 -8.11
C ILE A 247 27.37 -13.32 -7.95
N THR A 248 28.20 -13.16 -8.99
CA THR A 248 29.65 -13.22 -8.87
C THR A 248 30.18 -11.79 -8.80
N VAL A 249 30.78 -11.43 -7.68
CA VAL A 249 31.36 -10.10 -7.41
C VAL A 249 32.84 -10.12 -7.77
N ASP A 250 33.30 -9.18 -8.60
CA ASP A 250 34.72 -8.92 -8.83
C ASP A 250 35.22 -7.91 -7.78
N THR A 251 35.77 -8.43 -6.68
CA THR A 251 36.24 -7.62 -5.55
C THR A 251 37.50 -6.80 -5.85
N TYR A 252 38.13 -6.97 -7.01
CA TYR A 252 39.24 -6.14 -7.47
C TYR A 252 38.76 -4.88 -8.18
N ASN A 253 37.66 -5.00 -8.95
CA ASN A 253 37.07 -3.88 -9.69
C ASN A 253 35.81 -3.35 -9.01
N ASN A 254 35.41 -3.91 -7.88
CA ASN A 254 34.23 -3.50 -7.09
C ASN A 254 32.97 -3.39 -7.94
N LYS A 255 32.55 -4.49 -8.57
CA LYS A 255 31.39 -4.54 -9.45
C LYS A 255 30.85 -5.96 -9.65
N ILE A 256 29.66 -6.06 -10.16
CA ILE A 256 29.11 -7.33 -10.64
C ILE A 256 29.92 -7.84 -11.83
N HIS A 257 30.49 -9.02 -11.72
CA HIS A 257 31.10 -9.73 -12.85
C HIS A 257 30.05 -10.46 -13.71
N SER A 258 29.14 -11.17 -13.04
CA SER A 258 28.00 -11.85 -13.66
C SER A 258 26.91 -12.09 -12.63
N TYR A 259 25.70 -12.27 -13.10
CA TYR A 259 24.57 -12.65 -12.24
C TYR A 259 23.56 -13.50 -13.00
N THR A 260 22.78 -14.28 -12.25
CA THR A 260 21.47 -14.82 -12.64
C THR A 260 20.42 -14.28 -11.71
N TRP A 261 19.20 -14.14 -12.20
CA TRP A 261 18.05 -13.74 -11.39
C TRP A 261 16.82 -14.53 -11.80
N GLU A 262 16.04 -14.94 -10.81
CA GLU A 262 14.77 -15.62 -11.01
C GLU A 262 13.78 -15.32 -9.89
N LEU A 263 12.48 -15.43 -10.17
CA LEU A 263 11.43 -15.48 -9.17
C LEU A 263 11.25 -16.92 -8.71
N ILE A 264 11.41 -17.15 -7.42
CA ILE A 264 11.22 -18.46 -6.79
C ILE A 264 9.84 -18.53 -6.18
N PRO A 265 8.95 -19.41 -6.64
CA PRO A 265 7.64 -19.59 -6.01
C PRO A 265 7.83 -20.26 -4.64
N ILE A 266 7.12 -19.75 -3.65
CA ILE A 266 7.10 -20.28 -2.28
C ILE A 266 6.02 -21.35 -2.21
N THR A 267 6.43 -22.61 -2.36
CA THR A 267 5.53 -23.78 -2.38
C THR A 267 6.05 -24.87 -1.45
N PRO A 268 5.21 -25.82 -1.01
CA PRO A 268 5.64 -26.92 -0.15
C PRO A 268 6.75 -27.78 -0.73
N GLU A 269 6.83 -27.88 -2.07
CA GLU A 269 7.86 -28.66 -2.76
C GLU A 269 9.25 -28.04 -2.62
N ASN A 270 9.31 -26.71 -2.63
CA ASN A 270 10.56 -25.95 -2.59
C ASN A 270 10.96 -25.52 -1.17
N CYS A 271 9.99 -25.32 -0.30
CA CYS A 271 10.11 -24.55 0.92
C CYS A 271 9.56 -25.35 2.12
N PRO A 272 10.42 -25.95 2.96
CA PRO A 272 9.95 -26.58 4.19
C PRO A 272 9.36 -25.52 5.11
N LYS A 273 8.32 -25.88 5.87
CA LYS A 273 7.75 -24.99 6.89
C LYS A 273 8.71 -24.78 8.05
N ASP A 274 8.68 -23.59 8.63
CA ASP A 274 9.36 -23.25 9.87
C ASP A 274 8.40 -23.43 11.06
N PRO A 275 8.58 -24.45 11.91
CA PRO A 275 7.65 -24.75 13.01
C PRO A 275 7.53 -23.61 14.03
N ALA A 276 8.60 -22.87 14.27
CA ALA A 276 8.59 -21.76 15.24
C ALA A 276 7.74 -20.59 14.74
N LEU A 277 7.81 -20.29 13.42
CA LEU A 277 6.93 -19.30 12.80
C LEU A 277 5.48 -19.77 12.74
N GLU A 278 5.21 -21.03 12.42
CA GLU A 278 3.85 -21.58 12.47
C GLU A 278 3.22 -21.41 13.85
N GLU A 279 3.97 -21.67 14.93
CA GLU A 279 3.51 -21.47 16.29
C GLU A 279 3.15 -20.02 16.59
N ILE A 280 4.02 -19.08 16.25
CA ILE A 280 3.78 -17.63 16.44
C ILE A 280 2.58 -17.15 15.64
N ILE A 281 2.47 -17.53 14.37
CA ILE A 281 1.33 -17.16 13.51
C ILE A 281 0.03 -17.72 14.09
N THR A 282 0.03 -19.00 14.50
CA THR A 282 -1.13 -19.64 15.10
C THR A 282 -1.57 -18.92 16.39
N LYS A 283 -0.62 -18.50 17.21
CA LYS A 283 -0.89 -17.71 18.42
C LYS A 283 -1.55 -16.38 18.08
N TYR A 284 -0.97 -15.60 17.14
CA TYR A 284 -1.55 -14.33 16.70
C TYR A 284 -2.93 -14.53 16.09
N LYS A 285 -3.08 -15.55 15.23
CA LYS A 285 -4.35 -15.89 14.60
C LYS A 285 -5.41 -16.22 15.66
N SER A 286 -5.09 -17.04 16.68
CA SER A 286 -6.05 -17.38 17.73
C SER A 286 -6.54 -16.16 18.52
N ILE A 287 -5.69 -15.17 18.73
CA ILE A 287 -6.06 -13.91 19.40
C ILE A 287 -6.99 -13.08 18.49
N THR A 288 -6.66 -12.98 17.21
CA THR A 288 -7.46 -12.21 16.25
C THR A 288 -8.79 -12.90 15.94
N ASP A 289 -8.81 -14.21 15.76
CA ASP A 289 -10.02 -14.97 15.40
C ASP A 289 -11.16 -14.74 16.41
N VAL A 290 -10.87 -14.71 17.72
CA VAL A 290 -11.87 -14.42 18.75
C VAL A 290 -12.57 -13.08 18.53
N LYS A 291 -11.82 -12.07 18.11
CA LYS A 291 -12.36 -10.72 17.84
C LYS A 291 -13.03 -10.63 16.49
N TYR A 292 -12.41 -11.20 15.49
CA TYR A 292 -12.76 -10.99 14.07
C TYR A 292 -13.83 -11.97 13.57
N SER A 293 -14.06 -13.11 14.25
CA SER A 293 -15.21 -13.99 14.01
C SER A 293 -16.49 -13.57 14.74
N ARG A 294 -16.52 -12.37 15.32
CA ARG A 294 -17.75 -11.79 15.87
C ARG A 294 -18.77 -11.60 14.74
N TYR A 295 -19.92 -12.28 14.87
CA TYR A 295 -21.05 -12.09 13.96
C TYR A 295 -21.54 -10.62 13.98
N ILE A 296 -21.72 -10.04 12.81
CA ILE A 296 -22.31 -8.71 12.63
C ILE A 296 -23.75 -8.84 12.17
N THR A 297 -23.98 -9.39 11.00
CA THR A 297 -25.31 -9.53 10.38
C THR A 297 -25.26 -10.55 9.23
N ARG A 298 -26.35 -10.64 8.49
CA ARG A 298 -26.41 -11.39 7.22
C ARG A 298 -26.98 -10.55 6.12
N THR A 299 -26.65 -10.91 4.88
CA THR A 299 -27.20 -10.30 3.66
C THR A 299 -28.14 -11.27 2.96
N SER A 300 -29.05 -10.75 2.16
CA SER A 300 -30.01 -11.58 1.40
C SER A 300 -29.35 -12.45 0.31
N ARG A 301 -28.16 -12.12 -0.09
CA ARG A 301 -27.24 -12.85 -0.98
C ARG A 301 -25.85 -12.24 -0.89
N VAL A 302 -24.84 -12.91 -1.44
CA VAL A 302 -23.48 -12.32 -1.55
C VAL A 302 -23.55 -10.99 -2.30
N LEU A 303 -22.96 -9.96 -1.71
CA LEU A 303 -22.79 -8.62 -2.31
C LEU A 303 -21.49 -8.57 -3.11
N LYS A 304 -21.49 -7.87 -4.23
CA LYS A 304 -20.37 -7.80 -5.17
C LYS A 304 -19.69 -6.43 -5.17
N ASN A 305 -18.36 -6.45 -5.33
CA ASN A 305 -17.50 -5.29 -5.54
C ASN A 305 -16.46 -5.62 -6.60
N THR A 306 -16.86 -5.72 -7.84
CA THR A 306 -16.05 -6.30 -8.93
C THR A 306 -15.21 -5.28 -9.70
N SER A 307 -15.38 -3.98 -9.45
CA SER A 307 -14.64 -2.95 -10.18
C SER A 307 -14.56 -1.64 -9.40
N ARG A 308 -13.37 -1.06 -9.37
CA ARG A 308 -13.17 0.29 -8.81
C ARG A 308 -13.75 1.44 -9.66
N LYS A 309 -14.15 1.16 -10.91
CA LYS A 309 -14.68 2.16 -11.85
C LYS A 309 -16.14 1.93 -12.20
N ARG A 310 -16.85 1.13 -11.41
CA ARG A 310 -18.25 0.81 -11.57
C ARG A 310 -18.96 0.78 -10.23
N GLU A 311 -20.28 0.71 -10.29
CA GLU A 311 -21.11 0.57 -9.10
C GLU A 311 -20.81 -0.73 -8.35
N SER A 312 -20.76 -0.63 -7.03
CA SER A 312 -20.48 -1.72 -6.10
C SER A 312 -21.68 -1.90 -5.17
N GLU A 313 -22.25 -3.10 -5.11
CA GLU A 313 -23.35 -3.41 -4.17
C GLU A 313 -22.92 -3.17 -2.72
N VAL A 314 -21.68 -3.53 -2.37
CA VAL A 314 -21.11 -3.27 -1.04
C VAL A 314 -21.01 -1.77 -0.78
N GLY A 315 -20.50 -1.02 -1.75
CA GLY A 315 -20.35 0.44 -1.61
C GLY A 315 -21.70 1.15 -1.47
N MET A 316 -22.73 0.67 -2.19
CA MET A 316 -24.10 1.16 -2.03
C MET A 316 -24.64 0.90 -0.63
N VAL A 317 -24.46 -0.31 -0.09
CA VAL A 317 -24.89 -0.66 1.28
C VAL A 317 -24.18 0.19 2.32
N PHE A 318 -22.87 0.39 2.20
CA PHE A 318 -22.11 1.19 3.15
C PHE A 318 -22.46 2.69 3.08
N ALA A 319 -22.65 3.21 1.86
CA ALA A 319 -23.12 4.59 1.68
C ALA A 319 -24.51 4.79 2.27
N ASP A 320 -25.43 3.81 2.11
CA ASP A 320 -26.77 3.84 2.72
C ASP A 320 -26.70 3.76 4.24
N ALA A 321 -25.83 2.90 4.79
CA ALA A 321 -25.62 2.76 6.23
C ALA A 321 -25.21 4.09 6.87
N LEU A 322 -24.20 4.73 6.33
CA LEU A 322 -23.72 6.03 6.82
C LEU A 322 -24.75 7.14 6.64
N ARG A 323 -25.48 7.14 5.51
CA ARG A 323 -26.56 8.10 5.25
C ARG A 323 -27.67 7.99 6.29
N ASP A 324 -28.14 6.78 6.56
CA ASP A 324 -29.23 6.55 7.49
C ASP A 324 -28.83 6.80 8.94
N TYR A 325 -27.60 6.39 9.31
CA TYR A 325 -27.10 6.62 10.67
C TYR A 325 -27.01 8.11 11.03
N PHE A 326 -26.56 8.96 10.09
CA PHE A 326 -26.39 10.39 10.30
C PHE A 326 -27.52 11.26 9.75
N GLU A 327 -28.59 10.66 9.20
CA GLU A 327 -29.72 11.37 8.60
C GLU A 327 -29.29 12.41 7.55
N LEU A 328 -28.38 12.00 6.64
CA LEU A 328 -27.89 12.85 5.57
C LEU A 328 -28.74 12.69 4.29
N ASP A 329 -28.70 13.69 3.41
CA ASP A 329 -29.32 13.57 2.10
C ASP A 329 -28.55 12.61 1.22
N ILE A 330 -27.22 12.72 1.19
CA ILE A 330 -26.30 11.96 0.33
C ILE A 330 -25.05 11.57 1.12
N VAL A 331 -24.52 10.38 0.85
CA VAL A 331 -23.16 9.97 1.26
C VAL A 331 -22.41 9.50 0.03
N MET A 332 -21.13 9.87 -0.04
CA MET A 332 -20.18 9.49 -1.08
C MET A 332 -19.05 8.67 -0.44
N ILE A 333 -18.87 7.42 -0.87
CA ILE A 333 -17.74 6.56 -0.47
C ILE A 333 -16.85 6.35 -1.68
N ALA A 334 -15.55 6.57 -1.52
CA ALA A 334 -14.60 6.29 -2.57
C ALA A 334 -14.48 4.78 -2.83
N SER A 335 -14.51 4.36 -4.08
CA SER A 335 -14.35 2.95 -4.46
C SER A 335 -12.99 2.39 -4.06
N GLY A 336 -11.97 3.25 -3.93
CA GLY A 336 -10.65 2.89 -3.41
C GLY A 336 -10.67 2.39 -1.97
N SER A 337 -11.70 2.74 -1.19
CA SER A 337 -11.87 2.29 0.20
C SER A 337 -12.37 0.86 0.32
N LEU A 338 -12.90 0.26 -0.77
CA LEU A 338 -13.42 -1.11 -0.81
C LEU A 338 -12.34 -2.04 -1.37
N ARG A 339 -11.93 -3.05 -0.61
CA ARG A 339 -10.73 -3.84 -0.92
C ARG A 339 -10.99 -5.27 -1.35
N ALA A 340 -12.01 -5.94 -0.81
CA ALA A 340 -12.41 -7.29 -1.21
C ALA A 340 -13.42 -7.27 -2.37
N GLU A 341 -13.51 -8.35 -3.11
CA GLU A 341 -14.41 -8.48 -4.28
C GLU A 341 -15.85 -8.82 -3.89
N THR A 342 -16.04 -9.44 -2.75
CA THR A 342 -17.35 -9.88 -2.26
C THR A 342 -17.49 -9.68 -0.77
N LEU A 343 -18.73 -9.50 -0.32
CA LEU A 343 -19.12 -9.56 1.09
C LEU A 343 -20.21 -10.63 1.23
N GLY A 344 -19.95 -11.65 2.05
CA GLY A 344 -20.72 -12.88 2.09
C GLY A 344 -22.12 -12.75 2.67
N GLU A 345 -22.90 -13.87 2.63
CA GLU A 345 -24.26 -13.90 3.20
C GLU A 345 -24.24 -13.77 4.74
N ILE A 346 -23.24 -14.32 5.38
CA ILE A 346 -22.94 -14.09 6.80
C ILE A 346 -21.77 -13.12 6.84
N ILE A 347 -21.91 -12.06 7.61
CA ILE A 347 -20.87 -11.05 7.78
C ILE A 347 -20.33 -11.14 9.21
N GLU A 348 -19.06 -11.44 9.32
CA GLU A 348 -18.27 -11.33 10.53
C GLU A 348 -17.48 -10.02 10.57
N TYR A 349 -16.98 -9.65 11.73
CA TYR A 349 -16.19 -8.43 11.87
C TYR A 349 -14.90 -8.46 11.00
N GLY A 350 -14.34 -9.64 10.80
CA GLY A 350 -13.20 -9.87 9.92
C GLY A 350 -13.51 -9.50 8.47
N ASP A 351 -14.66 -9.97 7.95
CA ASP A 351 -15.08 -9.69 6.57
C ASP A 351 -15.28 -8.19 6.34
N LEU A 352 -15.86 -7.49 7.34
CA LEU A 352 -15.99 -6.05 7.28
C LEU A 352 -14.63 -5.34 7.24
N MET A 353 -13.69 -5.78 8.08
CA MET A 353 -12.35 -5.17 8.15
C MET A 353 -11.48 -5.49 6.93
N GLU A 354 -11.68 -6.63 6.28
CA GLU A 354 -11.07 -6.97 5.00
C GLU A 354 -11.66 -6.13 3.87
N MET A 355 -12.99 -6.00 3.85
CA MET A 355 -13.70 -5.20 2.84
C MET A 355 -13.42 -3.71 2.98
N PHE A 356 -13.36 -3.17 4.21
CA PHE A 356 -13.28 -1.74 4.50
C PHE A 356 -12.25 -1.45 5.61
N PRO A 357 -10.95 -1.64 5.33
CA PRO A 357 -9.88 -1.61 6.33
C PRO A 357 -9.51 -0.21 6.81
N PHE A 358 -9.85 0.83 6.04
CA PHE A 358 -9.48 2.20 6.39
C PHE A 358 -10.48 2.77 7.38
N ALA A 359 -10.00 3.14 8.56
CA ALA A 359 -10.79 3.82 9.57
C ALA A 359 -10.69 5.34 9.31
N ASP A 360 -11.33 5.82 8.23
CA ASP A 360 -11.27 7.23 7.85
C ASP A 360 -12.28 8.07 8.63
N GLU A 361 -12.00 9.35 8.76
CA GLU A 361 -12.95 10.34 9.30
C GLU A 361 -14.14 10.50 8.35
N LEU A 362 -15.31 10.86 8.86
CA LEU A 362 -16.45 11.26 8.05
C LEU A 362 -16.83 12.70 8.35
N TYR A 363 -16.86 13.53 7.31
CA TYR A 363 -17.27 14.93 7.39
C TYR A 363 -18.66 15.12 6.79
N ARG A 364 -19.48 15.91 7.49
CA ARG A 364 -20.72 16.49 6.96
C ARG A 364 -20.40 17.85 6.34
N ILE A 365 -20.69 17.98 5.05
CA ILE A 365 -20.63 19.24 4.32
C ILE A 365 -22.03 19.64 3.86
N THR A 366 -22.26 20.91 3.58
CA THR A 366 -23.54 21.40 3.05
C THR A 366 -23.28 22.11 1.73
N LEU A 367 -23.77 21.54 0.65
CA LEU A 367 -23.54 22.03 -0.71
C LEU A 367 -24.82 22.55 -1.35
N SER A 368 -24.70 23.56 -2.23
CA SER A 368 -25.74 23.83 -3.21
C SER A 368 -25.76 22.76 -4.29
N GLY A 369 -26.90 22.54 -4.93
CA GLY A 369 -27.02 21.62 -6.06
C GLY A 369 -26.03 21.94 -7.18
N ARG A 370 -25.72 23.23 -7.39
CA ARG A 370 -24.68 23.69 -8.31
C ARG A 370 -23.30 23.13 -7.97
N LEU A 371 -22.88 23.23 -6.71
CA LEU A 371 -21.58 22.71 -6.24
C LEU A 371 -21.54 21.19 -6.29
N PHE A 372 -22.62 20.52 -5.91
CA PHE A 372 -22.71 19.06 -5.98
C PHE A 372 -22.60 18.55 -7.43
N LYS A 373 -23.33 19.16 -8.37
CA LYS A 373 -23.22 18.84 -9.81
C LYS A 373 -21.80 19.09 -10.34
N ARG A 374 -21.17 20.20 -9.93
CA ARG A 374 -19.79 20.51 -10.30
C ARG A 374 -18.81 19.44 -9.81
N ALA A 375 -18.97 18.95 -8.58
CA ALA A 375 -18.14 17.87 -8.05
C ALA A 375 -18.27 16.59 -8.88
N ILE A 376 -19.49 16.17 -9.23
CA ILE A 376 -19.72 15.00 -10.09
C ILE A 376 -19.08 15.20 -11.47
N MET A 377 -19.26 16.37 -12.09
CA MET A 377 -18.64 16.65 -13.38
C MET A 377 -17.10 16.65 -13.31
N HIS A 378 -16.52 17.09 -12.18
CA HIS A 378 -15.07 17.02 -11.97
C HIS A 378 -14.57 15.57 -11.85
N VAL A 379 -15.30 14.70 -11.18
CA VAL A 379 -14.98 13.26 -11.12
C VAL A 379 -14.94 12.65 -12.53
N PHE A 380 -15.87 13.06 -13.41
CA PHE A 380 -15.97 12.60 -14.80
C PHE A 380 -15.35 13.58 -15.81
N ARG A 381 -14.29 14.26 -15.44
CA ARG A 381 -13.50 15.07 -16.37
C ARG A 381 -12.77 14.19 -17.41
N LYS A 382 -12.18 14.83 -18.41
CA LYS A 382 -11.54 14.14 -19.54
C LYS A 382 -10.57 13.02 -19.13
N GLU A 383 -9.78 13.25 -18.09
CA GLU A 383 -8.78 12.33 -17.57
C GLU A 383 -9.40 10.99 -17.12
N ALA A 384 -10.62 11.00 -16.60
CA ALA A 384 -11.34 9.80 -16.19
C ALA A 384 -11.63 8.88 -17.38
N PHE A 385 -11.96 9.46 -18.54
CA PHE A 385 -12.24 8.72 -19.77
C PHE A 385 -10.97 8.33 -20.54
N ASP A 386 -9.87 9.02 -20.32
CA ASP A 386 -8.59 8.76 -20.99
C ASP A 386 -7.72 7.73 -20.20
N GLY A 387 -8.31 7.06 -19.20
CA GLY A 387 -7.66 5.98 -18.44
C GLY A 387 -6.69 6.45 -17.36
N GLN A 388 -6.63 7.75 -17.08
CA GLN A 388 -5.84 8.27 -15.97
C GLN A 388 -6.49 7.93 -14.63
N HIS A 389 -5.70 7.99 -13.55
CA HIS A 389 -6.20 7.71 -12.22
C HIS A 389 -7.10 8.85 -11.74
N THR A 390 -8.41 8.57 -11.68
CA THR A 390 -9.42 9.40 -11.04
C THR A 390 -10.21 8.55 -10.07
N GLU A 391 -10.67 9.14 -8.97
CA GLU A 391 -11.49 8.41 -8.02
C GLU A 391 -12.90 8.20 -8.57
N PHE A 392 -13.49 7.05 -8.25
CA PHE A 392 -14.90 6.74 -8.50
C PHE A 392 -15.63 6.64 -7.16
N TYR A 393 -16.85 7.21 -7.07
CA TYR A 393 -17.60 7.22 -5.82
C TYR A 393 -18.84 6.36 -5.89
N GLN A 394 -19.09 5.64 -4.82
CA GLN A 394 -20.34 4.96 -4.52
C GLN A 394 -21.25 5.94 -3.79
N TYR A 395 -22.45 6.16 -4.29
CA TYR A 395 -23.41 7.09 -3.68
C TYR A 395 -24.46 6.33 -2.87
N SER A 396 -25.02 7.01 -1.84
CA SER A 396 -26.19 6.50 -1.15
C SER A 396 -27.46 6.60 -2.03
N ARG A 397 -28.50 5.85 -1.66
CA ARG A 397 -29.78 5.85 -2.40
C ARG A 397 -30.38 7.25 -2.56
N GLY A 398 -31.15 7.43 -3.60
CA GLY A 398 -31.74 8.68 -4.03
C GLY A 398 -30.95 9.38 -5.14
N VAL A 399 -29.64 9.19 -5.22
CA VAL A 399 -28.81 9.72 -6.31
C VAL A 399 -28.88 8.78 -7.52
N ARG A 400 -29.07 9.35 -8.73
CA ARG A 400 -28.91 8.65 -10.00
C ARG A 400 -28.12 9.50 -10.98
N ILE A 401 -27.09 8.92 -11.56
CA ILE A 401 -26.16 9.61 -12.46
C ILE A 401 -26.07 8.81 -13.77
N THR A 402 -26.31 9.49 -14.87
CA THR A 402 -26.13 8.91 -16.22
C THR A 402 -24.89 9.51 -16.87
N VAL A 403 -24.00 8.66 -17.35
CA VAL A 403 -22.75 9.03 -18.02
C VAL A 403 -22.75 8.47 -19.43
N SER A 404 -22.43 9.29 -20.41
CA SER A 404 -22.16 8.83 -21.78
C SER A 404 -20.67 8.56 -21.96
N GLU A 405 -20.32 7.28 -22.14
CA GLU A 405 -18.94 6.89 -22.45
C GLU A 405 -18.55 7.35 -23.87
N LYS A 406 -19.50 7.37 -24.79
CA LYS A 406 -19.30 7.86 -26.17
C LYS A 406 -19.02 9.35 -26.22
N GLU A 407 -19.82 10.15 -25.48
CA GLU A 407 -19.68 11.60 -25.44
C GLU A 407 -18.68 12.08 -24.38
N LYS A 408 -18.16 11.16 -23.56
CA LYS A 408 -17.23 11.42 -22.45
C LYS A 408 -17.72 12.52 -21.50
N ARG A 409 -18.99 12.43 -21.08
CA ARG A 409 -19.59 13.43 -20.19
C ARG A 409 -20.75 12.87 -19.36
N VAL A 410 -21.06 13.57 -18.28
CA VAL A 410 -22.27 13.34 -17.48
C VAL A 410 -23.48 13.89 -18.26
N ILE A 411 -24.53 13.08 -18.39
CA ILE A 411 -25.77 13.41 -19.09
C ILE A 411 -26.82 13.95 -18.13
N SER A 412 -27.02 13.29 -16.97
CA SER A 412 -28.01 13.73 -15.98
C SER A 412 -27.58 13.37 -14.57
N ILE A 413 -28.03 14.15 -13.61
CA ILE A 413 -27.83 13.93 -12.18
C ILE A 413 -29.17 14.17 -11.49
N LEU A 414 -29.78 13.10 -10.98
CA LEU A 414 -31.08 13.15 -10.31
C LEU A 414 -30.91 12.88 -8.81
N PHE A 415 -31.74 13.53 -8.02
CA PHE A 415 -31.92 13.22 -6.60
C PHE A 415 -33.41 12.98 -6.32
N ASN A 416 -33.72 11.81 -5.74
CA ASN A 416 -35.10 11.35 -5.51
C ASN A 416 -35.98 11.42 -6.77
N GLY A 417 -35.37 11.05 -7.92
CA GLY A 417 -36.04 10.99 -9.22
C GLY A 417 -36.28 12.34 -9.91
N LYS A 418 -35.77 13.44 -9.37
CA LYS A 418 -35.89 14.81 -9.91
C LYS A 418 -34.52 15.39 -10.23
N ASP A 419 -34.45 16.26 -11.22
CA ASP A 419 -33.26 17.05 -11.48
C ASP A 419 -32.88 17.88 -10.25
N ILE A 420 -31.59 17.95 -9.97
CA ILE A 420 -31.07 18.75 -8.87
C ILE A 420 -31.10 20.22 -9.28
N ASP A 421 -31.92 21.03 -8.61
CA ASP A 421 -31.92 22.49 -8.75
C ASP A 421 -30.58 23.07 -8.25
N ASP A 422 -30.07 24.13 -8.91
CA ASP A 422 -28.82 24.78 -8.53
C ASP A 422 -28.82 25.32 -7.10
N ASP A 423 -29.99 25.81 -6.65
CA ASP A 423 -30.16 26.39 -5.32
C ASP A 423 -30.62 25.38 -4.25
N MET A 424 -30.84 24.10 -4.65
CA MET A 424 -31.16 23.03 -3.68
C MET A 424 -30.02 22.90 -2.66
N ILE A 425 -30.36 22.82 -1.40
CA ILE A 425 -29.38 22.62 -0.33
C ILE A 425 -29.34 21.15 0.05
N LEU A 426 -28.15 20.54 -0.02
CA LEU A 426 -27.91 19.13 0.24
C LEU A 426 -26.89 18.97 1.36
N THR A 427 -27.19 18.08 2.30
CA THR A 427 -26.23 17.61 3.31
C THR A 427 -25.51 16.38 2.75
N VAL A 428 -24.19 16.45 2.64
CA VAL A 428 -23.37 15.40 2.03
C VAL A 428 -22.34 14.88 3.02
N GLY A 429 -22.29 13.56 3.18
CA GLY A 429 -21.22 12.87 3.91
C GLY A 429 -20.07 12.53 2.98
N ILE A 430 -18.85 12.82 3.40
CA ILE A 430 -17.63 12.56 2.64
C ILE A 430 -16.49 12.10 3.55
N GLN A 431 -15.70 11.13 3.08
CA GLN A 431 -14.54 10.61 3.80
C GLN A 431 -13.45 11.69 3.97
N GLY A 432 -12.73 11.64 5.09
CA GLY A 432 -11.75 12.64 5.49
C GLY A 432 -10.62 12.85 4.50
N TYR A 433 -10.10 11.77 3.90
CA TYR A 433 -9.11 11.88 2.84
C TYR A 433 -9.61 12.76 1.68
N HIS A 434 -10.84 12.51 1.22
CA HIS A 434 -11.44 13.24 0.09
C HIS A 434 -11.85 14.67 0.46
N TYR A 435 -12.24 14.89 1.72
CA TYR A 435 -12.48 16.23 2.27
C TYR A 435 -11.19 17.07 2.26
N LYS A 436 -10.09 16.54 2.79
CA LYS A 436 -8.79 17.22 2.86
C LYS A 436 -8.16 17.47 1.47
N ASN A 437 -8.47 16.62 0.49
CA ASN A 437 -7.98 16.69 -0.89
C ASN A 437 -9.08 17.11 -1.89
N SER A 438 -10.07 17.87 -1.46
CA SER A 438 -11.29 18.16 -2.21
C SER A 438 -11.06 18.88 -3.54
N GLU A 439 -10.07 19.76 -3.63
CA GLU A 439 -9.74 20.43 -4.90
C GLU A 439 -9.32 19.42 -5.98
N LYS A 440 -8.47 18.47 -5.62
CA LYS A 440 -8.01 17.41 -6.53
C LYS A 440 -9.11 16.41 -6.83
N CYS A 441 -9.84 15.97 -5.81
CA CYS A 441 -10.81 14.87 -5.91
C CYS A 441 -12.16 15.31 -6.45
N LEU A 442 -12.63 16.52 -6.09
CA LEU A 442 -13.98 17.03 -6.36
C LEU A 442 -14.00 18.36 -7.13
N GLY A 443 -12.85 19.02 -7.31
CA GLY A 443 -12.78 20.36 -7.89
C GLY A 443 -13.44 21.44 -7.02
N LEU A 444 -13.48 21.21 -5.70
CA LEU A 444 -14.06 22.14 -4.72
C LEU A 444 -13.00 22.54 -3.70
N THR A 445 -12.92 23.84 -3.40
CA THR A 445 -12.09 24.33 -2.31
C THR A 445 -12.77 24.13 -0.95
N LEU A 446 -12.01 24.14 0.13
CA LEU A 446 -12.55 24.07 1.50
C LEU A 446 -13.47 25.26 1.82
N ASP A 447 -13.16 26.46 1.30
CA ASP A 447 -13.97 27.66 1.45
C ASP A 447 -15.33 27.50 0.75
N GLU A 448 -15.37 26.96 -0.47
CA GLU A 448 -16.62 26.68 -1.18
C GLU A 448 -17.48 25.66 -0.43
N MET A 449 -16.88 24.61 0.13
CA MET A 449 -17.61 23.61 0.90
C MET A 449 -18.14 24.14 2.23
N SER A 450 -17.54 25.19 2.77
CA SER A 450 -17.94 25.84 4.03
C SER A 450 -18.86 27.04 3.83
N GLN A 451 -19.17 27.43 2.59
CA GLN A 451 -19.89 28.66 2.24
C GLN A 451 -21.30 28.76 2.84
N ILE A 452 -22.04 27.63 2.86
CA ILE A 452 -23.43 27.60 3.39
C ILE A 452 -23.42 27.31 4.88
N LYS A 453 -22.66 26.33 5.33
CA LYS A 453 -22.47 25.98 6.74
C LYS A 453 -21.04 25.46 6.95
N PRO A 454 -20.44 25.69 8.11
CA PRO A 454 -19.15 25.09 8.45
C PRO A 454 -19.19 23.57 8.32
N CYS A 455 -18.16 23.00 7.70
CA CYS A 455 -17.98 21.56 7.65
C CYS A 455 -17.79 21.00 9.05
N ARG A 456 -18.33 19.80 9.30
CA ARG A 456 -18.27 19.15 10.62
C ARG A 456 -17.77 17.74 10.51
N LEU A 457 -16.80 17.39 11.32
CA LEU A 457 -16.45 16.00 11.61
C LEU A 457 -17.64 15.36 12.35
N ILE A 458 -18.21 14.29 11.80
CA ILE A 458 -19.36 13.57 12.37
C ILE A 458 -19.02 12.16 12.82
N ALA A 459 -17.95 11.56 12.28
CA ALA A 459 -17.36 10.32 12.79
C ALA A 459 -15.84 10.39 12.70
N ALA A 460 -15.16 9.92 13.74
CA ALA A 460 -13.71 9.79 13.74
C ALA A 460 -13.24 8.54 12.96
N LYS A 461 -14.16 7.57 12.78
CA LYS A 461 -13.91 6.31 12.06
C LYS A 461 -15.20 5.83 11.40
N ASP A 462 -15.25 5.87 10.10
CA ASP A 462 -16.43 5.49 9.31
C ASP A 462 -16.75 3.99 9.40
N ASN A 463 -15.74 3.12 9.48
CA ASN A 463 -15.91 1.67 9.62
C ASN A 463 -16.57 1.26 10.95
N VAL A 464 -16.37 2.00 12.04
CA VAL A 464 -17.05 1.75 13.31
C VAL A 464 -18.53 2.02 13.19
N ILE A 465 -18.91 3.10 12.51
CA ILE A 465 -20.32 3.45 12.28
C ILE A 465 -21.01 2.42 11.37
N ILE A 466 -20.29 1.95 10.32
CA ILE A 466 -20.81 0.89 9.46
C ILE A 466 -21.02 -0.40 10.28
N ASP A 467 -20.08 -0.79 11.14
CA ASP A 467 -20.23 -1.94 12.03
C ASP A 467 -21.45 -1.79 12.96
N GLU A 468 -21.61 -0.65 13.62
CA GLU A 468 -22.75 -0.37 14.50
C GLU A 468 -24.09 -0.43 13.74
N TYR A 469 -24.15 0.18 12.56
CA TYR A 469 -25.36 0.16 11.74
C TYR A 469 -25.70 -1.27 11.27
N LEU A 470 -24.74 -1.98 10.69
CA LEU A 470 -24.95 -3.35 10.20
C LEU A 470 -25.33 -4.29 11.35
N SER A 471 -24.69 -4.18 12.51
CA SER A 471 -25.00 -4.97 13.71
C SER A 471 -26.41 -4.71 14.28
N SER A 472 -26.99 -3.55 13.97
CA SER A 472 -28.37 -3.23 14.35
C SER A 472 -29.43 -3.85 13.43
N GLN A 473 -29.01 -4.44 12.29
CA GLN A 473 -29.90 -5.02 11.29
C GLN A 473 -29.86 -6.55 11.32
N GLU A 474 -31.01 -7.22 11.36
CA GLU A 474 -31.07 -8.68 11.26
C GLU A 474 -30.73 -9.21 9.86
N LEU A 475 -31.08 -8.44 8.83
CA LEU A 475 -30.88 -8.79 7.43
C LEU A 475 -30.67 -7.54 6.59
N ILE A 476 -29.55 -7.47 5.91
CA ILE A 476 -29.29 -6.45 4.88
C ILE A 476 -29.80 -6.95 3.54
N LYS A 477 -30.74 -6.22 2.97
CA LYS A 477 -31.21 -6.50 1.61
C LYS A 477 -30.19 -5.99 0.60
N ALA A 478 -29.82 -6.86 -0.34
CA ALA A 478 -28.97 -6.43 -1.45
C ALA A 478 -29.67 -5.30 -2.24
N PRO A 479 -28.95 -4.25 -2.64
CA PRO A 479 -29.50 -3.17 -3.46
C PRO A 479 -30.08 -3.71 -4.77
N THR A 480 -31.17 -3.13 -5.22
CA THR A 480 -31.84 -3.45 -6.49
C THR A 480 -31.99 -2.23 -7.39
N ASP A 481 -31.67 -1.04 -6.88
CA ASP A 481 -31.66 0.20 -7.63
C ASP A 481 -30.30 0.42 -8.29
N GLU A 482 -30.31 0.97 -9.51
CA GLU A 482 -29.10 1.43 -10.17
C GLU A 482 -28.92 2.92 -9.90
N ARG A 483 -27.73 3.30 -9.37
CA ARG A 483 -27.35 4.70 -9.08
C ARG A 483 -26.48 5.27 -10.19
N TRP A 484 -25.87 4.39 -10.97
CA TRP A 484 -25.05 4.70 -12.12
C TRP A 484 -25.60 4.02 -13.38
N THR A 485 -25.76 4.79 -14.44
CA THR A 485 -26.09 4.28 -15.78
C THR A 485 -25.03 4.75 -16.78
N PHE A 486 -24.41 3.84 -17.47
CA PHE A 486 -23.40 4.12 -18.50
C PHE A 486 -24.00 3.81 -19.88
N ILE A 487 -24.00 4.81 -20.83
CA ILE A 487 -24.60 4.73 -22.16
C ILE A 487 -23.61 5.13 -23.27
#